data_6666d8dfc9584735f5ab21956ab83113
#
_entry.id   6666d8dfc9584735f5ab21956ab83113
#
_cell.length_a   1.000
_cell.length_b   1.000
_cell.length_c   1.000
_cell.angle_alpha   90.00
_cell.angle_beta   90.00
_cell.angle_gamma   90.00
#
_symmetry.space_group_name_H-M   'P 1'
#
loop_
_entity.id
_entity.type
_entity.pdbx_description
1 polymer ?
#
loop_
_entity_poly.entity_id
_entity_poly.type
_entity_poly.pdbx_seq_one_letter_code
_entity_poly.pdbx_strand_id
1 'polypeptide(L)'
;MIYYFSGTGNSLRVARHLADALSERLSPMAFPSTTSGNLIGLVFPVYSWGIPNVVEQFVRKTLASFLKGKSEGDSFLYAVMTCGDDVGYADKVLDAALSSACGRKFDAVFSVQMPNTYVCLPGFDVDSAEVCKAKLAKEQDAVERIAVSISERKSVRHLTRGTFPWTKTYVIRPLFNRYLVTDKYFRVDASRCISCGRCRKSCPVGNIVLDVIPKWQSHCAGCLACYHACPYHAINFGSMTQKKGQYNLLRYTL
;
A
#
# COMPACT_ATOMS: atom_id res chain seq x y z
N MET A 1 16.56 7.03 1.41
CA MET A 1 16.00 5.79 0.85
C MET A 1 14.51 5.70 1.16
N ILE A 2 13.69 5.46 0.14
CA ILE A 2 12.24 5.29 0.29
C ILE A 2 11.87 3.83 0.06
N TYR A 3 11.31 3.17 1.07
CA TYR A 3 10.77 1.83 0.96
C TYR A 3 9.29 1.89 0.61
N TYR A 4 8.87 1.12 -0.39
CA TYR A 4 7.48 1.15 -0.82
C TYR A 4 6.84 -0.24 -0.86
N PHE A 5 5.53 -0.27 -0.63
CA PHE A 5 4.67 -1.39 -0.95
C PHE A 5 3.50 -0.89 -1.80
N SER A 6 3.20 -1.54 -2.92
CA SER A 6 2.12 -1.12 -3.82
C SER A 6 1.49 -2.33 -4.50
N GLY A 7 0.16 -2.41 -4.49
CA GLY A 7 -0.61 -3.40 -5.24
C GLY A 7 -0.98 -2.92 -6.64
N THR A 8 -1.72 -1.83 -6.72
CA THR A 8 -2.34 -1.34 -7.96
C THR A 8 -1.60 -0.16 -8.62
N GLY A 9 -0.43 0.21 -8.09
CA GLY A 9 0.42 1.28 -8.63
C GLY A 9 0.30 2.62 -7.92
N ASN A 10 -0.77 2.89 -7.19
CA ASN A 10 -1.00 4.18 -6.52
C ASN A 10 0.14 4.59 -5.59
N SER A 11 0.49 3.74 -4.62
CA SER A 11 1.58 4.03 -3.68
C SER A 11 2.95 4.10 -4.37
N LEU A 12 3.18 3.31 -5.43
CA LEU A 12 4.41 3.39 -6.22
C LEU A 12 4.51 4.74 -6.96
N ARG A 13 3.39 5.27 -7.49
CA ARG A 13 3.36 6.60 -8.09
C ARG A 13 3.76 7.68 -7.09
N VAL A 14 3.12 7.71 -5.93
CA VAL A 14 3.46 8.64 -4.82
C VAL A 14 4.93 8.48 -4.41
N ALA A 15 5.42 7.24 -4.30
CA ALA A 15 6.81 6.97 -3.95
C ALA A 15 7.80 7.50 -5.00
N ARG A 16 7.49 7.39 -6.30
CA ARG A 16 8.32 7.92 -7.39
C ARG A 16 8.38 9.44 -7.34
N HIS A 17 7.23 10.12 -7.31
CA HIS A 17 7.20 11.59 -7.23
C HIS A 17 7.95 12.10 -5.99
N LEU A 18 7.81 11.42 -4.85
CA LEU A 18 8.54 11.77 -3.64
C LEU A 18 10.04 11.51 -3.77
N ALA A 19 10.44 10.41 -4.40
CA ALA A 19 11.84 10.07 -4.64
C ALA A 19 12.52 11.09 -5.57
N ASP A 20 11.81 11.51 -6.62
CA ASP A 20 12.29 12.54 -7.53
C ASP A 20 12.46 13.89 -6.81
N ALA A 21 11.46 14.30 -6.00
CA ALA A 21 11.50 15.55 -5.24
C ALA A 21 12.58 15.59 -4.15
N LEU A 22 12.91 14.44 -3.55
CA LEU A 22 13.90 14.33 -2.47
C LEU A 22 15.27 13.82 -2.96
N SER A 23 15.42 13.52 -4.25
CA SER A 23 16.61 12.86 -4.82
C SER A 23 16.97 11.56 -4.11
N GLU A 24 15.95 10.77 -3.75
CA GLU A 24 16.08 9.53 -3.00
C GLU A 24 15.88 8.29 -3.87
N ARG A 25 16.48 7.16 -3.48
CA ARG A 25 16.29 5.89 -4.14
C ARG A 25 15.09 5.14 -3.61
N LEU A 26 14.46 4.33 -4.47
CA LEU A 26 13.33 3.45 -4.14
C LEU A 26 13.79 2.01 -3.89
N SER A 27 13.15 1.36 -2.91
CA SER A 27 13.32 -0.06 -2.66
C SER A 27 11.98 -0.72 -2.29
N PRO A 28 11.61 -1.87 -2.89
CA PRO A 28 10.38 -2.57 -2.52
C PRO A 28 10.52 -3.21 -1.13
N MET A 29 9.50 -3.07 -0.28
CA MET A 29 9.51 -3.64 1.08
C MET A 29 9.57 -5.17 1.10
N ALA A 30 9.04 -5.84 0.06
CA ALA A 30 9.08 -7.31 -0.04
C ALA A 30 10.49 -7.86 -0.32
N PHE A 31 11.36 -7.04 -0.94
CA PHE A 31 12.74 -7.39 -1.29
C PHE A 31 13.64 -6.17 -1.02
N PRO A 32 13.85 -5.81 0.25
CA PRO A 32 14.46 -4.53 0.60
C PRO A 32 15.97 -4.52 0.35
N SER A 33 16.45 -3.41 -0.21
CA SER A 33 17.86 -3.06 -0.20
C SER A 33 18.27 -2.46 1.14
N THR A 34 19.51 -2.64 1.56
CA THR A 34 20.06 -1.98 2.75
C THR A 34 20.21 -0.47 2.55
N THR A 35 20.09 0.31 3.62
CA THR A 35 20.37 1.75 3.61
C THR A 35 21.38 2.13 4.68
N SER A 36 22.26 3.05 4.35
CA SER A 36 23.15 3.75 5.29
C SER A 36 22.72 5.19 5.55
N GLY A 37 21.68 5.65 4.85
CA GLY A 37 21.20 7.03 4.95
C GLY A 37 20.47 7.32 6.26
N ASN A 38 20.42 8.61 6.60
CA ASN A 38 19.71 9.13 7.78
C ASN A 38 18.29 9.65 7.45
N LEU A 39 17.85 9.57 6.22
CA LEU A 39 16.49 9.86 5.78
C LEU A 39 15.85 8.56 5.29
N ILE A 40 14.86 8.05 6.05
CA ILE A 40 14.22 6.76 5.78
C ILE A 40 12.71 6.97 5.66
N GLY A 41 12.18 6.71 4.47
CA GLY A 41 10.76 6.86 4.16
C GLY A 41 10.06 5.54 3.91
N LEU A 42 8.79 5.48 4.30
CA LEU A 42 7.88 4.40 3.94
C LEU A 42 6.72 4.95 3.10
N VAL A 43 6.40 4.32 1.98
CA VAL A 43 5.21 4.67 1.17
C VAL A 43 4.39 3.41 0.90
N PHE A 44 3.14 3.38 1.37
CA PHE A 44 2.30 2.18 1.29
C PHE A 44 0.79 2.50 1.35
N PRO A 45 -0.08 1.58 0.88
CA PRO A 45 -1.52 1.76 0.97
C PRO A 45 -2.04 1.43 2.36
N VAL A 46 -3.13 2.07 2.76
CA VAL A 46 -3.91 1.68 3.93
C VAL A 46 -4.90 0.58 3.54
N TYR A 47 -4.89 -0.52 4.28
CA TYR A 47 -5.85 -1.61 4.14
C TYR A 47 -6.74 -1.68 5.37
N SER A 48 -8.03 -1.46 5.16
CA SER A 48 -9.03 -1.45 6.25
C SER A 48 -8.55 -0.62 7.46
N TRP A 49 -8.20 0.64 7.22
CA TRP A 49 -7.78 1.62 8.23
C TRP A 49 -6.58 1.20 9.09
N GLY A 50 -5.66 0.45 8.50
CA GLY A 50 -4.40 0.05 9.13
C GLY A 50 -3.32 -0.28 8.10
N ILE A 51 -2.18 -0.73 8.60
CA ILE A 51 -1.04 -1.08 7.75
C ILE A 51 -1.19 -2.51 7.20
N PRO A 52 -0.79 -2.78 5.94
CA PRO A 52 -0.71 -4.13 5.39
C PRO A 52 0.26 -5.01 6.16
N ASN A 53 0.02 -6.32 6.21
CA ASN A 53 0.90 -7.28 6.90
C ASN A 53 2.36 -7.23 6.40
N VAL A 54 2.56 -7.00 5.09
CA VAL A 54 3.90 -6.84 4.51
C VAL A 54 4.64 -5.64 5.11
N VAL A 55 3.92 -4.52 5.29
CA VAL A 55 4.47 -3.30 5.91
C VAL A 55 4.78 -3.55 7.38
N GLU A 56 3.88 -4.21 8.12
CA GLU A 56 4.10 -4.54 9.52
C GLU A 56 5.33 -5.44 9.70
N GLN A 57 5.48 -6.46 8.87
CA GLN A 57 6.66 -7.35 8.91
C GLN A 57 7.95 -6.58 8.57
N PHE A 58 7.93 -5.72 7.55
CA PHE A 58 9.07 -4.88 7.20
C PHE A 58 9.46 -3.97 8.36
N VAL A 59 8.51 -3.30 8.99
CA VAL A 59 8.75 -2.38 10.12
C VAL A 59 9.35 -3.13 11.32
N ARG A 60 8.73 -4.24 11.72
CA ARG A 60 9.13 -5.00 12.90
C ARG A 60 10.49 -5.71 12.75
N LYS A 61 10.83 -6.17 11.55
CA LYS A 61 12.05 -6.97 11.31
C LYS A 61 13.15 -6.14 10.66
N THR A 62 12.87 -5.60 9.48
CA THR A 62 13.89 -4.97 8.63
C THR A 62 14.22 -3.56 9.09
N LEU A 63 13.20 -2.70 9.22
CA LEU A 63 13.42 -1.30 9.64
C LEU A 63 13.99 -1.24 11.06
N ALA A 64 13.44 -2.01 12.00
CA ALA A 64 13.96 -2.08 13.36
C ALA A 64 15.42 -2.55 13.40
N SER A 65 15.80 -3.50 12.53
CA SER A 65 17.20 -3.92 12.39
C SER A 65 18.13 -2.81 11.87
N PHE A 66 17.66 -2.01 10.90
CA PHE A 66 18.42 -0.86 10.38
C PHE A 66 18.62 0.25 11.42
N LEU A 67 17.72 0.34 12.39
CA LEU A 67 17.75 1.35 13.46
C LEU A 67 18.50 0.87 14.71
N LYS A 68 18.85 -0.40 14.79
CA LYS A 68 19.57 -0.96 15.94
C LYS A 68 20.91 -0.27 16.13
N GLY A 69 21.14 0.26 17.33
CA GLY A 69 22.37 0.98 17.67
C GLY A 69 22.43 2.44 17.21
N LYS A 70 21.35 2.96 16.58
CA LYS A 70 21.22 4.37 16.22
C LYS A 70 20.42 5.13 17.27
N SER A 71 20.85 6.32 17.61
CA SER A 71 20.13 7.25 18.48
C SER A 71 18.93 7.90 17.75
N GLU A 72 17.99 8.51 18.48
CA GLU A 72 16.80 9.15 17.88
C GLU A 72 17.15 10.21 16.85
N GLY A 73 18.17 11.01 17.07
CA GLY A 73 18.62 12.07 16.15
C GLY A 73 19.37 11.58 14.90
N ASP A 74 19.83 10.32 14.87
CA ASP A 74 20.67 9.81 13.76
C ASP A 74 19.88 9.55 12.47
N SER A 75 18.56 9.43 12.56
CA SER A 75 17.70 9.15 11.41
C SER A 75 16.35 9.84 11.54
N PHE A 76 15.92 10.50 10.47
CA PHE A 76 14.56 11.02 10.32
C PHE A 76 13.69 9.98 9.62
N LEU A 77 12.63 9.54 10.32
CA LEU A 77 11.73 8.49 9.87
C LEU A 77 10.41 9.12 9.44
N TYR A 78 9.98 8.89 8.20
CA TYR A 78 8.69 9.37 7.75
C TYR A 78 7.89 8.28 7.05
N ALA A 79 6.56 8.44 7.05
CA ALA A 79 5.65 7.56 6.33
C ALA A 79 4.63 8.36 5.53
N VAL A 80 4.35 7.93 4.31
CA VAL A 80 3.29 8.45 3.45
C VAL A 80 2.32 7.32 3.14
N MET A 81 1.10 7.43 3.65
CA MET A 81 0.05 6.43 3.52
C MET A 81 -0.91 6.84 2.41
N THR A 82 -1.09 5.98 1.40
CA THR A 82 -2.12 6.20 0.38
C THR A 82 -3.43 5.54 0.79
N CYS A 83 -4.55 6.24 0.60
CA CYS A 83 -5.88 5.74 0.94
C CYS A 83 -6.91 6.16 -0.11
N GLY A 84 -8.03 5.45 -0.19
CA GLY A 84 -9.16 5.88 -1.01
C GLY A 84 -9.82 7.13 -0.44
N ASP A 85 -10.16 7.07 0.84
CA ASP A 85 -10.90 8.11 1.54
C ASP A 85 -10.19 8.58 2.81
N ASP A 86 -9.94 7.68 3.76
CA ASP A 86 -9.33 8.01 5.05
C ASP A 86 -8.40 6.89 5.58
N VAL A 87 -7.56 7.24 6.54
CA VAL A 87 -6.56 6.32 7.11
C VAL A 87 -6.95 5.77 8.49
N GLY A 88 -8.03 6.26 9.11
CA GLY A 88 -8.35 5.91 10.49
C GLY A 88 -7.19 6.23 11.44
N TYR A 89 -6.79 5.24 12.24
CA TYR A 89 -5.61 5.28 13.11
C TYR A 89 -4.45 4.40 12.60
N ALA A 90 -4.29 4.26 11.29
CA ALA A 90 -3.19 3.48 10.69
C ALA A 90 -1.80 3.97 11.14
N ASP A 91 -1.63 5.28 11.39
CA ASP A 91 -0.41 5.86 11.94
C ASP A 91 -0.10 5.36 13.36
N LYS A 92 -1.11 5.21 14.21
CA LYS A 92 -0.93 4.66 15.56
C LYS A 92 -0.55 3.18 15.52
N VAL A 93 -1.13 2.41 14.58
CA VAL A 93 -0.75 1.02 14.36
C VAL A 93 0.69 0.91 13.86
N LEU A 94 1.09 1.81 12.95
CA LEU A 94 2.45 1.89 12.43
C LEU A 94 3.47 2.20 13.55
N ASP A 95 3.21 3.23 14.34
CA ASP A 95 4.06 3.60 15.48
C ASP A 95 4.15 2.48 16.52
N ALA A 96 3.03 1.83 16.84
CA ALA A 96 3.02 0.70 17.77
C ALA A 96 3.87 -0.46 17.27
N ALA A 97 3.85 -0.74 15.95
CA ALA A 97 4.68 -1.76 15.34
C ALA A 97 6.17 -1.47 15.48
N LEU A 98 6.60 -0.23 15.21
CA LEU A 98 7.99 0.18 15.33
C LEU A 98 8.44 0.28 16.79
N SER A 99 7.61 0.90 17.64
CA SER A 99 7.90 1.09 19.05
C SER A 99 8.09 -0.23 19.79
N SER A 100 7.23 -1.23 19.51
CA SER A 100 7.38 -2.55 20.10
C SER A 100 8.63 -3.32 19.63
N ALA A 101 9.19 -2.96 18.46
CA ALA A 101 10.36 -3.64 17.89
C ALA A 101 11.69 -2.99 18.30
N CYS A 102 11.74 -1.66 18.43
CA CYS A 102 12.99 -0.93 18.73
C CYS A 102 12.81 0.37 19.53
N GLY A 103 11.64 0.60 20.15
CA GLY A 103 11.38 1.78 20.99
C GLY A 103 11.14 3.09 20.22
N ARG A 104 11.29 3.09 18.87
CA ARG A 104 11.20 4.29 18.02
C ARG A 104 9.76 4.52 17.51
N LYS A 105 9.48 5.75 17.11
CA LYS A 105 8.28 6.16 16.37
C LYS A 105 8.68 6.90 15.10
N PHE A 106 7.72 7.09 14.20
CA PHE A 106 7.94 7.92 13.02
C PHE A 106 7.91 9.41 13.40
N ASP A 107 8.86 10.18 12.88
CA ASP A 107 8.94 11.62 13.09
C ASP A 107 7.81 12.35 12.34
N ALA A 108 7.57 11.97 11.08
CA ALA A 108 6.49 12.55 10.28
C ALA A 108 5.62 11.49 9.63
N VAL A 109 4.29 11.72 9.60
CA VAL A 109 3.35 10.82 8.93
C VAL A 109 2.32 11.62 8.14
N PHE A 110 2.13 11.23 6.88
CA PHE A 110 1.25 11.90 5.93
C PHE A 110 0.25 10.92 5.33
N SER A 111 -0.89 11.44 4.86
CA SER A 111 -1.82 10.70 4.02
C SER A 111 -2.03 11.39 2.68
N VAL A 112 -2.13 10.59 1.61
CA VAL A 112 -2.45 11.06 0.25
C VAL A 112 -3.66 10.26 -0.24
N GLN A 113 -4.71 10.97 -0.63
CA GLN A 113 -5.89 10.34 -1.23
C GLN A 113 -5.59 9.95 -2.67
N MET A 114 -5.82 8.67 -2.98
CA MET A 114 -5.61 8.06 -4.28
C MET A 114 -6.87 7.31 -4.72
N PRO A 115 -7.03 6.98 -6.00
CA PRO A 115 -8.17 6.22 -6.48
C PRO A 115 -8.43 4.95 -5.68
N ASN A 116 -9.71 4.70 -5.35
CA ASN A 116 -10.14 3.50 -4.65
C ASN A 116 -10.01 2.28 -5.55
N THR A 117 -9.50 1.19 -4.98
CA THR A 117 -9.25 -0.06 -5.73
C THR A 117 -9.77 -1.30 -4.98
N TYR A 118 -10.47 -1.12 -3.86
CA TYR A 118 -10.99 -2.24 -3.11
C TYR A 118 -12.38 -2.65 -3.62
N VAL A 119 -12.53 -3.93 -3.98
CA VAL A 119 -13.74 -4.46 -4.66
C VAL A 119 -14.33 -5.71 -3.99
N CYS A 120 -13.74 -6.22 -2.90
CA CYS A 120 -14.14 -7.53 -2.34
C CYS A 120 -15.29 -7.49 -1.33
N LEU A 121 -16.02 -6.39 -1.21
CA LEU A 121 -17.21 -6.30 -0.36
C LEU A 121 -18.39 -5.70 -1.13
N PRO A 122 -19.65 -6.05 -0.75
CA PRO A 122 -20.84 -5.36 -1.26
C PRO A 122 -20.73 -3.84 -1.04
N GLY A 123 -21.17 -3.06 -1.99
CA GLY A 123 -21.10 -1.58 -1.93
C GLY A 123 -19.73 -0.95 -2.24
N PHE A 124 -18.66 -1.76 -2.37
CA PHE A 124 -17.33 -1.26 -2.76
C PHE A 124 -17.05 -1.56 -4.22
N ASP A 125 -16.56 -0.58 -4.95
CA ASP A 125 -16.07 -0.70 -6.32
C ASP A 125 -14.92 0.28 -6.55
N VAL A 126 -14.31 0.23 -7.72
CA VAL A 126 -13.34 1.25 -8.15
C VAL A 126 -14.02 2.60 -8.32
N ASP A 127 -13.27 3.67 -8.08
CA ASP A 127 -13.77 5.04 -8.34
C ASP A 127 -14.09 5.24 -9.82
N SER A 128 -15.03 6.15 -10.12
CA SER A 128 -15.32 6.58 -11.50
C SER A 128 -14.08 7.24 -12.14
N ALA A 129 -14.08 7.34 -13.46
CA ALA A 129 -12.97 7.95 -14.18
C ALA A 129 -12.75 9.42 -13.77
N GLU A 130 -13.82 10.15 -13.51
CA GLU A 130 -13.79 11.55 -13.06
C GLU A 130 -13.16 11.67 -11.68
N VAL A 131 -13.56 10.81 -10.74
CA VAL A 131 -13.02 10.77 -9.37
C VAL A 131 -11.54 10.36 -9.40
N CYS A 132 -11.19 9.36 -10.22
CA CYS A 132 -9.80 8.96 -10.42
C CYS A 132 -8.93 10.13 -10.90
N LYS A 133 -9.35 10.84 -11.95
CA LYS A 133 -8.64 12.00 -12.50
C LYS A 133 -8.50 13.11 -11.46
N ALA A 134 -9.57 13.42 -10.72
CA ALA A 134 -9.54 14.46 -9.69
C ALA A 134 -8.59 14.13 -8.53
N LYS A 135 -8.55 12.86 -8.06
CA LYS A 135 -7.60 12.43 -7.03
C LYS A 135 -6.15 12.48 -7.54
N LEU A 136 -5.91 12.00 -8.76
CA LEU A 136 -4.56 11.99 -9.36
C LEU A 136 -4.03 13.40 -9.66
N ALA A 137 -4.89 14.35 -10.01
CA ALA A 137 -4.50 15.76 -10.20
C ALA A 137 -4.04 16.42 -8.89
N LYS A 138 -4.67 16.08 -7.75
CA LYS A 138 -4.32 16.60 -6.43
C LYS A 138 -3.08 15.93 -5.81
N GLU A 139 -2.72 14.76 -6.29
CA GLU A 139 -1.64 13.96 -5.73
C GLU A 139 -0.29 14.67 -5.84
N GLN A 140 0.03 15.27 -6.98
CA GLN A 140 1.31 15.91 -7.21
C GLN A 140 1.54 17.08 -6.25
N ASP A 141 0.59 18.00 -6.12
CA ASP A 141 0.66 19.12 -5.18
C ASP A 141 0.80 18.64 -3.73
N ALA A 142 0.12 17.53 -3.38
CA ALA A 142 0.22 16.95 -2.06
C ALA A 142 1.63 16.39 -1.79
N VAL A 143 2.22 15.70 -2.76
CA VAL A 143 3.58 15.16 -2.65
C VAL A 143 4.62 16.26 -2.57
N GLU A 144 4.50 17.34 -3.33
CA GLU A 144 5.40 18.49 -3.26
C GLU A 144 5.41 19.13 -1.85
N ARG A 145 4.23 19.37 -1.27
CA ARG A 145 4.13 19.88 0.13
C ARG A 145 4.72 18.92 1.16
N ILE A 146 4.53 17.61 0.95
CA ILE A 146 5.11 16.57 1.80
C ILE A 146 6.63 16.58 1.68
N ALA A 147 7.17 16.67 0.47
CA ALA A 147 8.62 16.72 0.22
C ALA A 147 9.28 17.90 0.92
N VAL A 148 8.67 19.10 0.88
CA VAL A 148 9.13 20.29 1.62
C VAL A 148 9.18 19.99 3.12
N SER A 149 8.10 19.44 3.70
CA SER A 149 8.04 19.13 5.13
C SER A 149 9.12 18.12 5.56
N ILE A 150 9.41 17.13 4.70
CA ILE A 150 10.44 16.12 4.95
C ILE A 150 11.84 16.74 4.83
N SER A 151 12.10 17.56 3.81
CA SER A 151 13.39 18.25 3.61
C SER A 151 13.74 19.13 4.82
N GLU A 152 12.75 19.79 5.38
CA GLU A 152 12.88 20.62 6.59
C GLU A 152 12.88 19.80 7.89
N ARG A 153 12.78 18.47 7.81
CA ARG A 153 12.70 17.52 8.95
C ARG A 153 11.62 17.90 9.98
N LYS A 154 10.47 18.39 9.51
CA LYS A 154 9.35 18.76 10.39
C LYS A 154 8.69 17.52 10.99
N SER A 155 8.63 17.44 12.30
CA SER A 155 7.88 16.40 13.03
C SER A 155 6.39 16.75 13.03
N VAL A 156 5.65 16.21 12.04
CA VAL A 156 4.24 16.55 11.81
C VAL A 156 3.41 15.32 11.43
N ARG A 157 2.09 15.45 11.62
CA ARG A 157 1.11 14.41 11.21
C ARG A 157 -0.03 15.07 10.45
N HIS A 158 0.04 15.00 9.12
CA HIS A 158 -1.01 15.50 8.23
C HIS A 158 -1.81 14.33 7.66
N LEU A 159 -2.95 14.01 8.31
CA LEU A 159 -3.72 12.80 8.09
C LEU A 159 -5.21 13.08 7.90
N THR A 160 -5.80 12.45 6.90
CA THR A 160 -7.27 12.40 6.72
C THR A 160 -7.81 11.20 7.50
N ARG A 161 -8.35 11.41 8.70
CA ARG A 161 -8.77 10.33 9.60
C ARG A 161 -10.16 9.77 9.35
N GLY A 162 -11.04 10.55 8.74
CA GLY A 162 -12.45 10.19 8.55
C GLY A 162 -13.23 10.10 9.87
N THR A 163 -14.45 9.55 9.76
CA THR A 163 -15.36 9.34 10.90
C THR A 163 -15.10 8.01 11.58
N PHE A 164 -15.34 7.94 12.90
CA PHE A 164 -15.19 6.73 13.72
C PHE A 164 -13.85 5.99 13.54
N PRO A 165 -12.69 6.69 13.58
CA PRO A 165 -11.39 6.08 13.27
C PRO A 165 -11.01 4.95 14.25
N TRP A 166 -11.43 5.05 15.51
CA TRP A 166 -11.18 4.01 16.51
C TRP A 166 -11.89 2.69 16.15
N THR A 167 -13.18 2.76 15.88
CA THR A 167 -13.99 1.57 15.52
C THR A 167 -13.48 0.91 14.24
N LYS A 168 -13.17 1.74 13.23
CA LYS A 168 -12.60 1.27 11.96
C LYS A 168 -11.30 0.50 12.17
N THR A 169 -10.37 1.06 12.94
CA THR A 169 -9.03 0.49 13.12
C THR A 169 -8.99 -0.68 14.09
N TYR A 170 -9.71 -0.60 15.21
CA TYR A 170 -9.56 -1.57 16.30
C TYR A 170 -10.66 -2.63 16.36
N VAL A 171 -11.79 -2.43 15.66
CA VAL A 171 -12.88 -3.41 15.59
C VAL A 171 -13.00 -4.01 14.18
N ILE A 172 -13.16 -3.18 13.15
CA ILE A 172 -13.40 -3.66 11.78
C ILE A 172 -12.14 -4.28 11.18
N ARG A 173 -10.98 -3.63 11.31
CA ARG A 173 -9.72 -4.11 10.74
C ARG A 173 -9.31 -5.51 11.20
N PRO A 174 -9.34 -5.91 12.48
CA PRO A 174 -9.03 -7.28 12.89
C PRO A 174 -9.88 -8.33 12.19
N LEU A 175 -11.19 -8.09 12.05
CA LEU A 175 -12.10 -8.97 11.34
C LEU A 175 -11.75 -9.02 9.83
N PHE A 176 -11.49 -7.87 9.22
CA PHE A 176 -11.03 -7.78 7.84
C PHE A 176 -9.75 -8.60 7.61
N ASN A 177 -8.74 -8.42 8.46
CA ASN A 177 -7.47 -9.15 8.34
C ASN A 177 -7.67 -10.66 8.49
N ARG A 178 -8.54 -11.09 9.39
CA ARG A 178 -8.80 -12.50 9.66
C ARG A 178 -9.53 -13.20 8.50
N TYR A 179 -10.48 -12.53 7.86
CA TYR A 179 -11.39 -13.17 6.91
C TYR A 179 -11.15 -12.78 5.45
N LEU A 180 -10.61 -11.60 5.17
CA LEU A 180 -10.51 -11.04 3.81
C LEU A 180 -9.08 -10.92 3.28
N VAL A 181 -8.06 -10.90 4.15
CA VAL A 181 -6.65 -10.94 3.71
C VAL A 181 -6.24 -12.40 3.51
N THR A 182 -6.68 -12.97 2.40
CA THR A 182 -6.44 -14.38 2.05
C THR A 182 -6.52 -14.58 0.54
N ASP A 183 -5.90 -15.63 0.03
CA ASP A 183 -6.05 -16.08 -1.35
C ASP A 183 -7.09 -17.21 -1.54
N LYS A 184 -7.66 -17.73 -0.47
CA LYS A 184 -8.62 -18.85 -0.50
C LYS A 184 -9.85 -18.60 -1.37
N TYR A 185 -10.25 -17.35 -1.52
CA TYR A 185 -11.43 -16.99 -2.30
C TYR A 185 -11.12 -16.63 -3.75
N PHE A 186 -9.86 -16.52 -4.13
CA PHE A 186 -9.53 -16.27 -5.53
C PHE A 186 -9.92 -17.48 -6.40
N ARG A 187 -10.54 -17.18 -7.54
CA ARG A 187 -10.95 -18.14 -8.56
C ARG A 187 -10.50 -17.65 -9.92
N VAL A 188 -10.16 -18.59 -10.77
CA VAL A 188 -9.78 -18.34 -12.16
C VAL A 188 -10.87 -18.88 -13.06
N ASP A 189 -11.41 -18.04 -13.91
CA ASP A 189 -12.25 -18.49 -15.04
C ASP A 189 -11.31 -18.98 -16.15
N ALA A 190 -11.22 -20.30 -16.28
CA ALA A 190 -10.33 -20.96 -17.23
C ALA A 190 -10.70 -20.65 -18.69
N SER A 191 -11.97 -20.37 -18.99
CA SER A 191 -12.42 -20.03 -20.34
C SER A 191 -11.94 -18.65 -20.78
N ARG A 192 -11.63 -17.76 -19.84
CA ARG A 192 -11.15 -16.38 -20.06
C ARG A 192 -9.64 -16.25 -19.86
N CYS A 193 -9.00 -17.19 -19.19
CA CYS A 193 -7.57 -17.15 -18.89
C CYS A 193 -6.74 -17.58 -20.11
N ILE A 194 -5.92 -16.69 -20.64
CA ILE A 194 -4.99 -16.98 -21.74
C ILE A 194 -3.54 -17.22 -21.25
N SER A 195 -3.33 -17.52 -19.98
CA SER A 195 -2.02 -17.82 -19.38
C SER A 195 -0.94 -16.74 -19.59
N CYS A 196 -1.32 -15.47 -19.76
CA CYS A 196 -0.39 -14.36 -20.12
C CYS A 196 0.60 -13.96 -19.01
N GLY A 197 0.47 -14.46 -17.80
CA GLY A 197 1.39 -14.25 -16.69
C GLY A 197 1.34 -12.86 -16.04
N ARG A 198 0.48 -11.92 -16.46
CA ARG A 198 0.38 -10.57 -15.88
C ARG A 198 0.07 -10.59 -14.38
N CYS A 199 -0.80 -11.50 -13.93
CA CYS A 199 -1.13 -11.65 -12.51
C CYS A 199 0.09 -12.06 -11.66
N ARG A 200 0.96 -12.95 -12.18
CA ARG A 200 2.22 -13.33 -11.53
C ARG A 200 3.19 -12.15 -11.46
N LYS A 201 3.36 -11.42 -12.57
CA LYS A 201 4.26 -10.26 -12.63
C LYS A 201 3.80 -9.11 -11.74
N SER A 202 2.49 -8.92 -11.57
CA SER A 202 1.92 -7.86 -10.75
C SER A 202 1.91 -8.17 -9.25
N CYS A 203 2.17 -9.43 -8.86
CA CYS A 203 2.12 -9.82 -7.45
C CYS A 203 3.34 -9.29 -6.68
N PRO A 204 3.18 -8.28 -5.79
CA PRO A 204 4.31 -7.63 -5.13
C PRO A 204 5.03 -8.51 -4.11
N VAL A 205 4.42 -9.65 -3.73
CA VAL A 205 4.96 -10.61 -2.75
C VAL A 205 5.31 -11.97 -3.36
N GLY A 206 5.21 -12.11 -4.70
CA GLY A 206 5.54 -13.36 -5.38
C GLY A 206 4.61 -14.54 -5.06
N ASN A 207 3.38 -14.29 -4.60
CA ASN A 207 2.43 -15.33 -4.15
C ASN A 207 1.77 -16.12 -5.29
N ILE A 208 2.15 -15.91 -6.55
CA ILE A 208 1.48 -16.55 -7.70
C ILE A 208 2.48 -17.32 -8.54
N VAL A 209 2.23 -18.60 -8.69
CA VAL A 209 2.89 -19.48 -9.66
C VAL A 209 1.97 -19.65 -10.86
N LEU A 210 2.52 -19.61 -12.06
CA LEU A 210 1.82 -19.87 -13.31
C LEU A 210 2.28 -21.22 -13.86
N ASP A 211 1.33 -22.13 -13.95
CA ASP A 211 1.38 -23.33 -14.73
C ASP A 211 0.50 -23.11 -15.97
N VAL A 212 -0.54 -23.87 -16.20
CA VAL A 212 -1.57 -23.56 -17.22
C VAL A 212 -2.43 -22.37 -16.76
N ILE A 213 -2.82 -22.34 -15.50
CA ILE A 213 -3.55 -21.21 -14.87
C ILE A 213 -2.82 -20.75 -13.60
N PRO A 214 -3.03 -19.50 -13.14
CA PRO A 214 -2.40 -19.02 -11.92
C PRO A 214 -2.88 -19.78 -10.67
N LYS A 215 -1.92 -20.12 -9.80
CA LYS A 215 -2.15 -20.76 -8.49
C LYS A 215 -1.51 -19.90 -7.39
N TRP A 216 -2.23 -19.65 -6.32
CA TRP A 216 -1.75 -18.87 -5.16
C TRP A 216 -1.04 -19.78 -4.15
N GLN A 217 -0.03 -19.24 -3.46
CA GLN A 217 0.89 -19.97 -2.57
C GLN A 217 0.65 -19.67 -1.08
N SER A 218 -0.55 -19.27 -0.70
CA SER A 218 -1.01 -19.06 0.70
C SER A 218 -0.29 -17.95 1.50
N HIS A 219 0.40 -17.00 0.83
CA HIS A 219 1.00 -15.83 1.47
C HIS A 219 0.53 -14.50 0.84
N CYS A 220 -0.76 -14.43 0.55
CA CYS A 220 -1.37 -13.27 -0.10
C CYS A 220 -1.36 -12.03 0.81
N ALA A 221 -0.95 -10.90 0.25
CA ALA A 221 -1.01 -9.60 0.93
C ALA A 221 -2.37 -8.89 0.85
N GLY A 222 -3.38 -9.48 0.20
CA GLY A 222 -4.71 -8.88 0.03
C GLY A 222 -4.77 -7.64 -0.87
N CYS A 223 -3.77 -7.44 -1.73
CA CYS A 223 -3.57 -6.20 -2.50
C CYS A 223 -4.39 -6.09 -3.79
N LEU A 224 -5.05 -7.16 -4.24
CA LEU A 224 -5.84 -7.25 -5.47
C LEU A 224 -5.09 -6.92 -6.78
N ALA A 225 -3.76 -6.83 -6.75
CA ALA A 225 -2.96 -6.53 -7.94
C ALA A 225 -3.23 -7.51 -9.09
N CYS A 226 -3.34 -8.80 -8.78
CA CYS A 226 -3.63 -9.85 -9.78
C CYS A 226 -5.01 -9.70 -10.43
N TYR A 227 -6.03 -9.30 -9.64
CA TYR A 227 -7.37 -9.01 -10.14
C TYR A 227 -7.34 -7.82 -11.11
N HIS A 228 -6.74 -6.72 -10.69
CA HIS A 228 -6.69 -5.49 -11.49
C HIS A 228 -5.80 -5.60 -12.73
N ALA A 229 -4.76 -6.43 -12.68
CA ALA A 229 -3.83 -6.64 -13.79
C ALA A 229 -4.36 -7.60 -14.88
N CYS A 230 -5.44 -8.34 -14.62
CA CYS A 230 -5.96 -9.32 -15.56
C CYS A 230 -6.76 -8.66 -16.70
N PRO A 231 -6.24 -8.60 -17.95
CA PRO A 231 -6.92 -7.89 -19.03
C PRO A 231 -8.21 -8.55 -19.49
N TYR A 232 -8.38 -9.83 -19.19
CA TYR A 232 -9.55 -10.62 -19.56
C TYR A 232 -10.54 -10.82 -18.40
N HIS A 233 -10.28 -10.15 -17.24
CA HIS A 233 -11.11 -10.29 -16.05
C HIS A 233 -11.34 -11.76 -15.64
N ALA A 234 -10.32 -12.61 -15.87
CA ALA A 234 -10.37 -14.03 -15.56
C ALA A 234 -10.17 -14.34 -14.07
N ILE A 235 -9.60 -13.41 -13.29
CA ILE A 235 -9.36 -13.57 -11.85
C ILE A 235 -10.47 -12.87 -11.08
N ASN A 236 -11.11 -13.61 -10.16
CA ASN A 236 -12.18 -13.10 -9.32
C ASN A 236 -12.01 -13.52 -7.86
N PHE A 237 -12.49 -12.69 -6.93
CA PHE A 237 -12.58 -12.99 -5.51
C PHE A 237 -13.98 -13.53 -5.19
N GLY A 238 -14.15 -14.84 -5.27
CA GLY A 238 -15.45 -15.50 -5.23
C GLY A 238 -16.36 -15.01 -6.36
N SER A 239 -17.65 -14.89 -6.06
CA SER A 239 -18.65 -14.31 -6.96
C SER A 239 -18.74 -12.77 -6.87
N MET A 240 -18.14 -12.18 -5.82
CA MET A 240 -18.34 -10.77 -5.49
C MET A 240 -17.73 -9.79 -6.48
N THR A 241 -16.68 -10.20 -7.20
CA THR A 241 -15.96 -9.28 -8.11
C THR A 241 -16.25 -9.48 -9.58
N GLN A 242 -17.08 -10.45 -9.95
CA GLN A 242 -17.38 -10.78 -11.35
C GLN A 242 -17.94 -9.62 -12.18
N LYS A 243 -18.71 -8.73 -11.52
CA LYS A 243 -19.37 -7.57 -12.17
C LYS A 243 -18.74 -6.24 -11.74
N LYS A 244 -17.61 -6.26 -11.01
CA LYS A 244 -16.94 -5.06 -10.51
C LYS A 244 -15.88 -4.55 -11.47
N GLY A 245 -15.58 -3.25 -11.37
CA GLY A 245 -14.56 -2.61 -12.20
C GLY A 245 -13.14 -3.06 -11.89
N GLN A 246 -12.24 -2.82 -12.83
CA GLN A 246 -10.80 -2.95 -12.66
C GLN A 246 -10.14 -1.60 -12.78
N TYR A 247 -9.24 -1.30 -11.87
CA TYR A 247 -8.42 -0.09 -11.89
C TYR A 247 -7.10 -0.35 -12.62
N ASN A 248 -6.75 0.55 -13.53
CA ASN A 248 -5.45 0.56 -14.17
C ASN A 248 -4.93 1.99 -14.20
N LEU A 249 -3.91 2.28 -13.41
CA LEU A 249 -3.30 3.59 -13.29
C LEU A 249 -2.89 4.18 -14.66
N LEU A 250 -2.34 3.36 -15.57
CA LEU A 250 -1.89 3.80 -16.88
C LEU A 250 -3.00 4.40 -17.75
N ARG A 251 -4.26 4.07 -17.50
CA ARG A 251 -5.40 4.70 -18.21
C ARG A 251 -5.61 6.17 -17.87
N TYR A 252 -4.98 6.66 -16.81
CA TYR A 252 -5.17 8.02 -16.28
C TYR A 252 -3.89 8.85 -16.29
N THR A 253 -2.76 8.26 -16.68
CA THR A 253 -1.42 8.89 -16.64
C THR A 253 -0.73 8.92 -17.98
N LEU A 254 -1.41 8.46 -19.03
CA LEU A 254 -1.07 8.65 -20.44
C LEU A 254 -1.91 9.78 -21.01
#